data_c3dd3d31e1083bfea247049e6058668a
#
_entry.id   c3dd3d31e1083bfea247049e6058668a
#
_cell.length_a   1.000
_cell.length_b   1.000
_cell.length_c   1.000
_cell.angle_alpha   90.00
_cell.angle_beta   90.00
_cell.angle_gamma   90.00
#
_symmetry.space_group_name_H-M   'P 1'
#
loop_
_entity.id
_entity.type
_entity.pdbx_description
1 polymer ?
#
loop_
_entity_poly.entity_id
_entity_poly.type
_entity_poly.pdbx_seq_one_letter_code
_entity_poly.pdbx_strand_id
1 'polypeptide(L)'
;MKYTPHLRNTAKSGGSRRRSRLSLCAGVLALALSVSQTLAFPAFAGPAEEATVSSDELSVPAALGPAADLSASNYYNGRLSDPIVKPVDKYSYEQMEQDINALKNRYPNQMNVNVMGQSADGRNLYHIIIGNPSASKHILFQGTIHGREYINVPLMMQQLEYLLAYQNTGTFQGRNLSDMLGQVAVHFVPLANPDGASISQNGEGGIRSEELRAQIQKAYEADKADGRTTADYDSYLRRWKSNGRGVDLNHNFDAGWDGLNTVAHPSSTDYKGESPLSEPESRALASLTDQYPFAACISYHAMGQVIYWDTENNRKETASRELAELVSKNNGYQILGSKGVGGYKDWIQKRENAIPGITIEVGKSTCPVNFSEYETLWKQNRAVPGIVIEYVLTH
;
A
#
# COMPACT_ATOMS: atom_id res chain seq x y z
N MET A 1 36.87 38.12 38.21
CA MET A 1 36.24 39.43 38.49
C MET A 1 34.75 39.15 38.45
N LYS A 2 34.08 38.81 39.51
CA LYS A 2 33.40 39.56 40.57
C LYS A 2 32.61 40.77 39.98
N TYR A 3 31.26 40.66 39.91
CA TYR A 3 30.34 41.38 40.80
C TYR A 3 28.86 41.09 40.42
N THR A 4 28.11 40.55 41.35
CA THR A 4 26.65 40.66 41.62
C THR A 4 26.48 41.75 42.69
N PRO A 5 25.28 42.11 43.21
CA PRO A 5 23.88 42.19 42.74
C PRO A 5 23.24 43.56 43.14
N HIS A 6 21.93 43.77 42.90
CA HIS A 6 21.05 44.44 43.91
C HIS A 6 19.54 44.35 43.56
N LEU A 7 18.83 43.91 44.59
CA LEU A 7 17.38 43.92 44.83
C LEU A 7 16.82 45.32 45.17
N ARG A 8 15.50 45.50 44.96
CA ARG A 8 14.47 46.08 45.91
C ARG A 8 13.17 46.33 45.15
N ASN A 9 12.10 45.63 45.41
CA ASN A 9 11.04 45.74 46.43
C ASN A 9 10.40 47.15 46.58
N THR A 10 9.06 47.19 46.42
CA THR A 10 7.98 47.68 47.30
C THR A 10 6.73 47.80 46.44
N ALA A 11 5.60 47.15 46.64
CA ALA A 11 4.59 47.03 47.70
C ALA A 11 3.60 48.22 47.81
N LYS A 12 2.31 47.77 47.87
CA LYS A 12 1.08 48.39 48.47
C LYS A 12 0.15 49.06 47.48
N SER A 13 -1.18 48.99 47.55
CA SER A 13 -2.19 48.44 48.44
C SER A 13 -3.52 49.12 48.11
N GLY A 14 -4.64 48.49 48.43
CA GLY A 14 -5.93 49.10 48.68
C GLY A 14 -6.97 48.88 47.58
N GLY A 15 -8.11 48.25 47.72
CA GLY A 15 -8.95 48.02 48.86
C GLY A 15 -10.35 48.63 48.63
N SER A 16 -11.38 47.83 48.88
CA SER A 16 -12.74 48.26 49.25
C SER A 16 -13.86 47.86 48.25
N ARG A 17 -14.60 46.77 48.54
CA ARG A 17 -15.91 46.66 49.22
C ARG A 17 -17.06 47.45 48.59
N ARG A 18 -18.12 46.82 48.12
CA ARG A 18 -19.45 46.54 48.82
C ARG A 18 -20.61 46.34 47.85
N ARG A 19 -21.32 45.28 48.15
CA ARG A 19 -22.80 45.07 48.37
C ARG A 19 -23.71 44.93 47.14
N SER A 20 -24.15 43.71 46.96
CA SER A 20 -25.54 43.20 47.13
C SER A 20 -26.73 44.01 46.64
N ARG A 21 -27.52 43.41 45.79
CA ARG A 21 -29.02 43.39 45.95
C ARG A 21 -29.58 42.17 45.19
N LEU A 22 -30.32 41.34 45.93
CA LEU A 22 -31.33 40.42 45.45
C LEU A 22 -32.49 41.18 44.82
N SER A 23 -33.05 40.58 43.76
CA SER A 23 -34.48 40.73 43.50
C SER A 23 -35.07 39.49 42.91
N LEU A 24 -36.01 38.89 43.59
CA LEU A 24 -36.93 37.82 43.14
C LEU A 24 -37.96 38.46 42.17
N CYS A 25 -38.37 37.67 41.15
CA CYS A 25 -39.80 37.49 40.82
C CYS A 25 -39.95 36.42 39.72
N ALA A 26 -40.61 35.35 40.09
CA ALA A 26 -41.80 34.71 39.47
C ALA A 26 -41.72 34.35 37.98
N GLY A 27 -41.58 33.11 37.59
CA GLY A 27 -42.68 32.13 37.52
C GLY A 27 -43.42 32.18 36.17
N VAL A 28 -42.99 31.40 35.17
CA VAL A 28 -43.92 30.86 34.15
C VAL A 28 -43.53 29.40 33.86
N LEU A 29 -44.47 28.51 34.19
CA LEU A 29 -44.44 27.09 33.87
C LEU A 29 -44.72 26.95 32.36
N ALA A 30 -43.76 26.50 31.56
CA ALA A 30 -44.03 26.04 30.21
C ALA A 30 -43.64 24.56 30.14
N LEU A 31 -44.63 23.70 29.97
CA LEU A 31 -44.49 22.30 29.62
C LEU A 31 -43.76 22.22 28.28
N ALA A 32 -42.51 21.74 28.27
CA ALA A 32 -41.86 21.31 27.08
C ALA A 32 -41.93 19.77 27.05
N LEU A 33 -42.72 19.25 26.14
CA LEU A 33 -42.69 17.85 25.71
C LEU A 33 -41.30 17.57 25.18
N SER A 34 -40.59 16.72 25.88
CA SER A 34 -39.34 16.12 25.40
C SER A 34 -39.66 15.09 24.31
N VAL A 35 -39.54 15.49 23.05
CA VAL A 35 -39.40 14.56 21.94
C VAL A 35 -37.95 14.10 21.97
N SER A 36 -37.74 12.91 22.51
CA SER A 36 -36.47 12.16 22.35
C SER A 36 -36.35 11.79 20.88
N GLN A 37 -35.68 12.61 20.08
CA GLN A 37 -35.13 12.16 18.81
C GLN A 37 -33.85 11.36 19.14
N THR A 38 -33.99 10.06 19.22
CA THR A 38 -32.88 9.14 19.06
C THR A 38 -32.33 9.34 17.65
N LEU A 39 -31.27 10.13 17.54
CA LEU A 39 -30.40 10.10 16.37
C LEU A 39 -29.74 8.73 16.38
N ALA A 40 -30.34 7.80 15.64
CA ALA A 40 -29.69 6.56 15.27
C ALA A 40 -28.55 6.93 14.31
N PHE A 41 -27.33 6.91 14.81
CA PHE A 41 -26.15 6.89 13.95
C PHE A 41 -26.21 5.58 13.18
N PRO A 42 -26.11 5.59 11.84
CA PRO A 42 -26.00 4.34 11.09
C PRO A 42 -24.70 3.65 11.51
N ALA A 43 -24.83 2.38 11.90
CA ALA A 43 -23.69 1.52 12.15
C ALA A 43 -22.81 1.49 10.90
N PHE A 44 -21.59 2.01 10.99
CA PHE A 44 -20.56 1.81 9.99
C PHE A 44 -20.06 0.36 10.06
N ALA A 45 -20.81 -0.53 9.43
CA ALA A 45 -20.38 -1.89 9.12
C ALA A 45 -20.40 -2.01 7.59
N GLY A 46 -19.34 -1.54 6.94
CA GLY A 46 -19.11 -1.74 5.52
C GLY A 46 -17.64 -1.54 5.21
N PRO A 47 -17.12 -2.20 4.18
CA PRO A 47 -15.83 -1.83 3.62
C PRO A 47 -15.88 -0.34 3.25
N ALA A 48 -14.73 0.35 3.34
CA ALA A 48 -14.60 1.74 2.96
C ALA A 48 -15.42 2.01 1.69
N GLU A 49 -16.32 2.99 1.72
CA GLU A 49 -17.01 3.45 0.51
C GLU A 49 -15.96 3.90 -0.50
N GLU A 50 -15.62 2.98 -1.41
CA GLU A 50 -15.05 3.37 -2.68
C GLU A 50 -16.10 4.23 -3.37
N ALA A 51 -15.74 5.48 -3.68
CA ALA A 51 -16.61 6.40 -4.38
C ALA A 51 -17.09 5.73 -5.67
N THR A 52 -18.33 5.29 -5.68
CA THR A 52 -18.99 4.82 -6.89
C THR A 52 -19.19 6.02 -7.81
N VAL A 53 -18.30 6.16 -8.77
CA VAL A 53 -18.54 7.04 -9.92
C VAL A 53 -19.69 6.42 -10.72
N SER A 54 -20.71 7.20 -11.00
CA SER A 54 -21.87 6.76 -11.76
C SER A 54 -21.43 6.19 -13.11
N SER A 55 -22.08 5.12 -13.53
CA SER A 55 -21.79 4.34 -14.73
C SER A 55 -21.93 5.10 -16.07
N ASP A 56 -22.27 6.37 -16.04
CA ASP A 56 -22.68 7.10 -17.24
C ASP A 56 -21.57 7.95 -17.91
N GLU A 57 -20.35 8.00 -17.36
CA GLU A 57 -19.26 8.80 -17.97
C GLU A 57 -18.07 8.02 -18.53
N LEU A 58 -18.13 6.69 -18.62
CA LEU A 58 -17.04 5.89 -19.18
C LEU A 58 -17.38 5.35 -20.58
N SER A 59 -17.63 6.24 -21.53
CA SER A 59 -17.49 5.88 -22.94
C SER A 59 -16.01 5.78 -23.30
N VAL A 60 -15.48 4.55 -23.31
CA VAL A 60 -14.13 4.24 -23.77
C VAL A 60 -14.02 4.59 -25.26
N PRO A 61 -13.08 5.45 -25.69
CA PRO A 61 -12.83 5.63 -27.12
C PRO A 61 -12.31 4.31 -27.69
N ALA A 62 -13.01 3.76 -28.65
CA ALA A 62 -12.58 2.60 -29.41
C ALA A 62 -11.44 3.00 -30.34
N ALA A 63 -10.18 2.79 -29.95
CA ALA A 63 -9.02 2.57 -30.82
C ALA A 63 -7.77 2.25 -30.00
N LEU A 64 -7.77 1.13 -29.30
CA LEU A 64 -6.51 0.52 -28.85
C LEU A 64 -6.06 -0.44 -29.94
N GLY A 65 -4.76 -0.41 -30.25
CA GLY A 65 -4.14 -1.34 -31.19
C GLY A 65 -4.46 -2.81 -30.87
N PRO A 66 -4.11 -3.76 -31.73
CA PRO A 66 -4.49 -5.16 -31.56
C PRO A 66 -4.07 -5.66 -30.17
N ALA A 67 -4.92 -6.50 -29.56
CA ALA A 67 -4.60 -7.18 -28.31
C ALA A 67 -3.24 -7.85 -28.46
N ALA A 68 -2.39 -7.76 -27.42
CA ALA A 68 -1.11 -8.45 -27.41
C ALA A 68 -1.35 -9.89 -27.87
N ASP A 69 -0.64 -10.34 -28.91
CA ASP A 69 -0.75 -11.72 -29.38
C ASP A 69 -0.11 -12.63 -28.33
N LEU A 70 -0.96 -13.21 -27.50
CA LEU A 70 -0.55 -14.16 -26.46
C LEU A 70 -0.25 -15.56 -27.05
N SER A 71 -0.41 -15.76 -28.35
CA SER A 71 -0.18 -17.04 -29.03
C SER A 71 1.30 -17.32 -29.31
N ALA A 72 2.16 -16.28 -29.36
CA ALA A 72 3.59 -16.45 -29.44
C ALA A 72 4.14 -17.04 -28.13
N SER A 73 5.27 -17.76 -28.18
CA SER A 73 5.89 -18.38 -27.01
C SER A 73 6.44 -17.32 -26.04
N ASN A 74 5.58 -16.83 -25.17
CA ASN A 74 5.96 -15.86 -24.13
C ASN A 74 6.54 -16.60 -22.92
N TYR A 75 7.53 -15.98 -22.28
CA TYR A 75 8.27 -16.56 -21.13
C TYR A 75 7.35 -17.09 -20.01
N TYR A 76 6.26 -16.40 -19.72
CA TYR A 76 5.32 -16.77 -18.66
C TYR A 76 4.41 -17.97 -19.02
N ASN A 77 4.41 -18.43 -20.27
CA ASN A 77 3.72 -19.66 -20.69
C ASN A 77 4.59 -20.90 -20.47
N GLY A 78 5.90 -20.72 -20.22
CA GLY A 78 6.81 -21.79 -19.88
C GLY A 78 6.38 -22.51 -18.59
N ARG A 79 6.84 -23.76 -18.44
CA ARG A 79 6.65 -24.54 -17.23
C ARG A 79 7.99 -24.78 -16.58
N LEU A 80 8.16 -24.32 -15.35
CA LEU A 80 9.34 -24.60 -14.54
C LEU A 80 9.30 -26.08 -14.10
N SER A 81 10.35 -26.83 -14.39
CA SER A 81 10.45 -28.24 -14.00
C SER A 81 10.73 -28.41 -12.51
N ASP A 82 11.47 -27.46 -11.93
CA ASP A 82 11.85 -27.43 -10.52
C ASP A 82 11.74 -25.99 -9.99
N PRO A 83 10.52 -25.50 -9.71
CA PRO A 83 10.33 -24.17 -9.19
C PRO A 83 10.81 -24.04 -7.74
N ILE A 84 11.51 -22.94 -7.44
CA ILE A 84 11.88 -22.55 -6.08
C ILE A 84 10.65 -21.97 -5.38
N VAL A 85 10.01 -20.98 -6.02
CA VAL A 85 8.82 -20.35 -5.48
C VAL A 85 7.63 -21.29 -5.64
N LYS A 86 7.13 -21.78 -4.51
CA LYS A 86 5.94 -22.63 -4.45
C LYS A 86 4.84 -21.87 -3.72
N PRO A 87 3.91 -21.26 -4.45
CA PRO A 87 2.81 -20.51 -3.83
C PRO A 87 1.99 -21.41 -2.90
N VAL A 88 1.79 -20.93 -1.67
CA VAL A 88 1.01 -21.60 -0.63
C VAL A 88 0.15 -20.58 0.10
N ASP A 89 -0.89 -21.03 0.77
CA ASP A 89 -1.64 -20.18 1.68
C ASP A 89 -0.72 -19.63 2.77
N LYS A 90 -0.89 -18.33 3.10
CA LYS A 90 -0.05 -17.64 4.10
C LYS A 90 1.45 -17.77 3.82
N TYR A 91 1.84 -17.60 2.56
CA TYR A 91 3.25 -17.53 2.17
C TYR A 91 3.97 -16.49 3.03
N SER A 92 4.82 -16.96 3.96
CA SER A 92 5.33 -16.16 5.05
C SER A 92 6.54 -15.32 4.68
N TYR A 93 6.89 -14.35 5.55
CA TYR A 93 8.12 -13.59 5.43
C TYR A 93 9.36 -14.50 5.38
N GLU A 94 9.43 -15.50 6.26
CA GLU A 94 10.54 -16.43 6.35
C GLU A 94 10.65 -17.33 5.10
N GLN A 95 9.50 -17.72 4.51
CA GLN A 95 9.49 -18.45 3.24
C GLN A 95 10.00 -17.57 2.09
N MET A 96 9.55 -16.30 2.03
CA MET A 96 10.07 -15.36 1.04
C MET A 96 11.57 -15.16 1.16
N GLU A 97 12.09 -15.04 2.36
CA GLU A 97 13.53 -14.88 2.65
C GLU A 97 14.35 -16.11 2.18
N GLN A 98 13.84 -17.30 2.45
CA GLN A 98 14.44 -18.57 1.97
C GLN A 98 14.43 -18.64 0.44
N ASP A 99 13.30 -18.29 -0.19
CA ASP A 99 13.18 -18.34 -1.65
C ASP A 99 14.04 -17.28 -2.33
N ILE A 100 14.17 -16.06 -1.77
CA ILE A 100 15.11 -15.04 -2.26
C ILE A 100 16.56 -15.59 -2.24
N ASN A 101 16.97 -16.21 -1.16
CA ASN A 101 18.31 -16.81 -1.03
C ASN A 101 18.51 -17.96 -2.03
N ALA A 102 17.53 -18.82 -2.21
CA ALA A 102 17.58 -19.92 -3.16
C ALA A 102 17.62 -19.42 -4.61
N LEU A 103 16.83 -18.41 -4.95
CA LEU A 103 16.87 -17.74 -6.26
C LEU A 103 18.24 -17.10 -6.50
N LYS A 104 18.80 -16.39 -5.51
CA LYS A 104 20.13 -15.78 -5.61
C LYS A 104 21.23 -16.83 -5.86
N ASN A 105 21.14 -17.98 -5.20
CA ASN A 105 22.08 -19.08 -5.39
C ASN A 105 21.94 -19.73 -6.79
N ARG A 106 20.72 -19.86 -7.31
CA ARG A 106 20.44 -20.40 -8.65
C ARG A 106 20.80 -19.43 -9.77
N TYR A 107 20.61 -18.12 -9.56
CA TYR A 107 20.78 -17.05 -10.54
C TYR A 107 21.77 -15.96 -10.07
N PRO A 108 23.01 -16.32 -9.68
CA PRO A 108 23.92 -15.42 -8.93
C PRO A 108 24.29 -14.13 -9.69
N ASN A 109 24.31 -14.18 -11.03
CA ASN A 109 24.68 -13.06 -11.89
C ASN A 109 23.50 -12.35 -12.55
N GLN A 110 22.26 -12.78 -12.25
CA GLN A 110 21.04 -12.28 -12.90
C GLN A 110 20.19 -11.45 -11.95
N MET A 111 20.50 -11.47 -10.65
CA MET A 111 19.77 -10.68 -9.65
C MET A 111 20.69 -10.08 -8.59
N ASN A 112 20.37 -8.85 -8.18
CA ASN A 112 20.95 -8.22 -7.02
C ASN A 112 19.89 -8.16 -5.91
N VAL A 113 20.28 -8.55 -4.70
CA VAL A 113 19.42 -8.53 -3.52
C VAL A 113 19.97 -7.50 -2.55
N ASN A 114 19.13 -6.54 -2.16
CA ASN A 114 19.46 -5.46 -1.24
C ASN A 114 18.45 -5.45 -0.08
N VAL A 115 18.84 -4.86 1.02
CA VAL A 115 17.96 -4.49 2.13
C VAL A 115 17.85 -2.97 2.12
N MET A 116 16.65 -2.44 1.81
CA MET A 116 16.41 -1.01 1.76
C MET A 116 16.07 -0.38 3.11
N GLY A 117 15.93 -1.21 4.16
CA GLY A 117 15.62 -0.79 5.52
C GLY A 117 15.11 -1.95 6.36
N GLN A 118 14.64 -1.62 7.54
CA GLN A 118 13.95 -2.57 8.43
C GLN A 118 12.57 -2.02 8.80
N SER A 119 11.61 -2.93 8.97
CA SER A 119 10.28 -2.62 9.47
C SER A 119 10.29 -2.21 10.94
N ALA A 120 9.15 -1.76 11.46
CA ALA A 120 9.01 -1.40 12.86
C ALA A 120 9.35 -2.55 13.83
N ASP A 121 9.12 -3.80 13.42
CA ASP A 121 9.39 -5.02 14.20
C ASP A 121 10.72 -5.72 13.80
N GLY A 122 11.61 -4.98 13.10
CA GLY A 122 12.98 -5.40 12.78
C GLY A 122 13.10 -6.44 11.67
N ARG A 123 12.08 -6.58 10.79
CA ARG A 123 12.18 -7.39 9.58
C ARG A 123 12.87 -6.62 8.47
N ASN A 124 13.76 -7.27 7.71
CA ASN A 124 14.40 -6.65 6.55
C ASN A 124 13.37 -6.35 5.45
N LEU A 125 13.47 -5.18 4.86
CA LEU A 125 12.71 -4.78 3.69
C LEU A 125 13.55 -5.10 2.45
N TYR A 126 13.21 -6.19 1.77
CA TYR A 126 13.97 -6.68 0.62
C TYR A 126 13.64 -5.90 -0.65
N HIS A 127 14.70 -5.56 -1.37
CA HIS A 127 14.66 -4.93 -2.67
C HIS A 127 15.53 -5.74 -3.64
N ILE A 128 14.93 -6.23 -4.71
CA ILE A 128 15.57 -7.12 -5.69
C ILE A 128 15.62 -6.41 -7.03
N ILE A 129 16.77 -6.48 -7.70
CA ILE A 129 16.96 -5.89 -9.04
C ILE A 129 17.34 -7.02 -10.00
N ILE A 130 16.66 -7.08 -11.14
CA ILE A 130 17.00 -7.94 -12.28
C ILE A 130 17.14 -7.10 -13.56
N GLY A 131 17.69 -7.68 -14.61
CA GLY A 131 18.00 -6.98 -15.85
C GLY A 131 19.28 -6.17 -15.75
N ASN A 132 19.35 -5.02 -16.40
CA ASN A 132 20.55 -4.18 -16.43
C ASN A 132 20.49 -3.05 -15.37
N PRO A 133 21.20 -3.17 -14.25
CA PRO A 133 21.15 -2.15 -13.19
C PRO A 133 21.73 -0.79 -13.61
N SER A 134 22.44 -0.73 -14.73
CA SER A 134 23.00 0.51 -15.30
C SER A 134 22.12 1.09 -16.41
N ALA A 135 20.95 0.55 -16.66
CA ALA A 135 20.02 1.07 -17.66
C ALA A 135 19.56 2.49 -17.28
N SER A 136 19.16 3.27 -18.26
CA SER A 136 18.57 4.61 -18.04
C SER A 136 17.08 4.56 -17.66
N LYS A 137 16.43 3.41 -17.82
CA LYS A 137 15.00 3.21 -17.53
C LYS A 137 14.86 2.10 -16.47
N HIS A 138 14.22 2.44 -15.37
CA HIS A 138 13.95 1.54 -14.26
C HIS A 138 12.43 1.34 -14.08
N ILE A 139 12.03 0.16 -13.63
CA ILE A 139 10.63 -0.20 -13.36
C ILE A 139 10.54 -0.72 -11.94
N LEU A 140 9.58 -0.24 -11.16
CA LEU A 140 9.33 -0.74 -9.81
C LEU A 140 8.02 -1.54 -9.77
N PHE A 141 8.12 -2.77 -9.26
CA PHE A 141 6.99 -3.55 -8.76
C PHE A 141 7.07 -3.59 -7.23
N GLN A 142 6.05 -3.11 -6.55
CA GLN A 142 5.94 -3.23 -5.11
C GLN A 142 4.57 -3.82 -4.75
N GLY A 143 4.49 -4.52 -3.61
CA GLY A 143 3.23 -5.11 -3.17
C GLY A 143 3.15 -5.28 -1.66
N THR A 144 1.97 -5.65 -1.21
CA THR A 144 1.71 -5.96 0.20
C THR A 144 2.05 -4.78 1.13
N ILE A 145 1.70 -3.56 0.70
CA ILE A 145 1.77 -2.38 1.56
C ILE A 145 0.72 -2.47 2.68
N HIS A 146 -0.41 -3.15 2.42
CA HIS A 146 -1.38 -3.53 3.42
C HIS A 146 -1.14 -4.98 3.87
N GLY A 147 -1.06 -5.20 5.19
CA GLY A 147 -0.68 -6.48 5.75
C GLY A 147 -1.56 -7.66 5.33
N ARG A 148 -2.88 -7.47 5.30
CA ARG A 148 -3.84 -8.53 4.92
C ARG A 148 -3.83 -8.94 3.43
N GLU A 149 -3.05 -8.24 2.60
CA GLU A 149 -2.97 -8.46 1.15
C GLU A 149 -1.77 -9.34 0.75
N TYR A 150 -1.35 -10.23 1.65
CA TYR A 150 -0.16 -11.07 1.51
C TYR A 150 -0.18 -12.06 0.35
N ILE A 151 -1.33 -12.24 -0.34
CA ILE A 151 -1.43 -13.02 -1.58
C ILE A 151 -0.52 -12.48 -2.70
N ASN A 152 -0.20 -11.18 -2.63
CA ASN A 152 0.69 -10.52 -3.59
C ASN A 152 2.14 -11.00 -3.48
N VAL A 153 2.57 -11.47 -2.31
CA VAL A 153 3.96 -11.92 -2.10
C VAL A 153 4.30 -13.11 -3.01
N PRO A 154 3.61 -14.26 -2.94
CA PRO A 154 3.90 -15.37 -3.83
C PRO A 154 3.67 -15.04 -5.31
N LEU A 155 2.69 -14.17 -5.64
CA LEU A 155 2.46 -13.71 -7.01
C LEU A 155 3.70 -13.00 -7.58
N MET A 156 4.23 -12.03 -6.86
CA MET A 156 5.39 -11.26 -7.28
C MET A 156 6.68 -12.10 -7.27
N MET A 157 6.85 -12.96 -6.28
CA MET A 157 7.98 -13.90 -6.22
C MET A 157 7.98 -14.89 -7.39
N GLN A 158 6.81 -15.39 -7.78
CA GLN A 158 6.68 -16.26 -8.94
C GLN A 158 6.93 -15.49 -10.26
N GLN A 159 6.44 -14.24 -10.39
CA GLN A 159 6.77 -13.37 -11.52
C GLN A 159 8.29 -13.15 -11.65
N LEU A 160 8.96 -12.89 -10.54
CA LEU A 160 10.42 -12.75 -10.48
C LEU A 160 11.14 -14.03 -10.93
N GLU A 161 10.73 -15.20 -10.41
CA GLU A 161 11.36 -16.48 -10.80
C GLU A 161 11.19 -16.77 -12.29
N TYR A 162 10.01 -16.50 -12.87
CA TYR A 162 9.80 -16.70 -14.31
C TYR A 162 10.67 -15.79 -15.16
N LEU A 163 10.84 -14.53 -14.79
CA LEU A 163 11.75 -13.62 -15.48
C LEU A 163 13.21 -14.12 -15.42
N LEU A 164 13.67 -14.59 -14.26
CA LEU A 164 15.01 -15.15 -14.08
C LEU A 164 15.21 -16.43 -14.87
N ALA A 165 14.27 -17.37 -14.76
CA ALA A 165 14.38 -18.69 -15.38
C ALA A 165 14.40 -18.63 -16.92
N TYR A 166 13.64 -17.72 -17.48
CA TYR A 166 13.51 -17.55 -18.93
C TYR A 166 14.29 -16.36 -19.50
N GLN A 167 15.12 -15.70 -18.71
CA GLN A 167 15.89 -14.52 -19.15
C GLN A 167 16.63 -14.74 -20.46
N ASN A 168 17.30 -15.89 -20.62
CA ASN A 168 18.16 -16.18 -21.76
C ASN A 168 17.47 -16.95 -22.91
N THR A 169 16.30 -17.50 -22.67
CA THR A 169 15.61 -18.40 -23.64
C THR A 169 14.18 -17.98 -23.94
N GLY A 170 13.60 -17.12 -23.10
CA GLY A 170 12.22 -16.70 -23.23
C GLY A 170 12.07 -15.55 -24.22
N THR A 171 10.83 -15.41 -24.67
CA THR A 171 10.40 -14.27 -25.48
C THR A 171 9.20 -13.59 -24.84
N PHE A 172 8.96 -12.34 -25.20
CA PHE A 172 7.72 -11.63 -24.96
C PHE A 172 7.31 -10.90 -26.22
N GLN A 173 6.14 -11.24 -26.76
CA GLN A 173 5.61 -10.66 -28.02
C GLN A 173 6.62 -10.73 -29.18
N GLY A 174 7.32 -11.85 -29.30
CA GLY A 174 8.33 -12.08 -30.35
C GLY A 174 9.70 -11.45 -30.11
N ARG A 175 9.89 -10.67 -29.06
CA ARG A 175 11.19 -10.09 -28.65
C ARG A 175 11.90 -11.00 -27.65
N ASN A 176 13.20 -11.14 -27.75
CA ASN A 176 14.00 -11.89 -26.79
C ASN A 176 13.95 -11.21 -25.42
N LEU A 177 13.67 -11.96 -24.39
CA LEU A 177 13.61 -11.43 -23.00
C LEU A 177 14.98 -10.91 -22.54
N SER A 178 16.08 -11.55 -22.98
CA SER A 178 17.44 -11.08 -22.73
C SER A 178 17.69 -9.67 -23.26
N ASP A 179 17.23 -9.37 -24.49
CA ASP A 179 17.41 -8.08 -25.13
C ASP A 179 16.56 -7.00 -24.43
N MET A 180 15.36 -7.36 -23.99
CA MET A 180 14.47 -6.47 -23.24
C MET A 180 15.07 -6.14 -21.86
N LEU A 181 15.48 -7.14 -21.09
CA LEU A 181 16.07 -6.98 -19.77
C LEU A 181 17.46 -6.33 -19.84
N GLY A 182 18.16 -6.43 -20.96
CA GLY A 182 19.43 -5.71 -21.20
C GLY A 182 19.26 -4.17 -21.28
N GLN A 183 18.04 -3.68 -21.52
CA GLN A 183 17.73 -2.26 -21.70
C GLN A 183 17.02 -1.61 -20.50
N VAL A 184 16.57 -2.41 -19.53
CA VAL A 184 15.88 -1.92 -18.31
C VAL A 184 16.42 -2.57 -17.06
N ALA A 185 16.26 -1.88 -15.92
CA ALA A 185 16.36 -2.48 -14.60
C ALA A 185 14.95 -2.69 -14.04
N VAL A 186 14.64 -3.90 -13.61
CA VAL A 186 13.35 -4.23 -13.00
C VAL A 186 13.55 -4.49 -11.51
N HIS A 187 12.88 -3.71 -10.70
CA HIS A 187 12.97 -3.72 -9.25
C HIS A 187 11.73 -4.38 -8.66
N PHE A 188 11.93 -5.26 -7.68
CA PHE A 188 10.85 -5.90 -6.93
C PHE A 188 10.98 -5.60 -5.43
N VAL A 189 9.88 -5.19 -4.83
CA VAL A 189 9.65 -5.11 -3.38
C VAL A 189 8.40 -5.94 -3.08
N PRO A 190 8.52 -7.29 -2.97
CA PRO A 190 7.33 -8.16 -2.89
C PRO A 190 6.52 -7.97 -1.60
N LEU A 191 7.17 -7.50 -0.54
CA LEU A 191 6.58 -7.39 0.79
C LEU A 191 7.01 -6.07 1.44
N ALA A 192 6.28 -4.99 1.15
CA ALA A 192 6.56 -3.67 1.67
C ALA A 192 6.20 -3.52 3.16
N ASN A 193 5.26 -4.34 3.66
CA ASN A 193 4.78 -4.35 5.05
C ASN A 193 4.88 -5.75 5.66
N PRO A 194 6.08 -6.22 6.00
CA PRO A 194 6.27 -7.58 6.54
C PRO A 194 5.66 -7.78 7.91
N ASP A 195 5.59 -6.74 8.74
CA ASP A 195 4.99 -6.83 10.08
C ASP A 195 3.48 -7.00 9.97
N GLY A 196 2.81 -6.14 9.20
CA GLY A 196 1.38 -6.24 8.97
C GLY A 196 0.98 -7.58 8.36
N ALA A 197 1.76 -8.10 7.41
CA ALA A 197 1.52 -9.41 6.81
C ALA A 197 1.64 -10.53 7.85
N SER A 198 2.70 -10.50 8.67
CA SER A 198 2.91 -11.49 9.73
C SER A 198 1.79 -11.46 10.77
N ILE A 199 1.31 -10.28 11.15
CA ILE A 199 0.16 -10.11 12.07
C ILE A 199 -1.10 -10.71 11.43
N SER A 200 -1.41 -10.36 10.18
CA SER A 200 -2.60 -10.88 9.50
C SER A 200 -2.58 -12.39 9.33
N GLN A 201 -1.40 -12.97 9.07
CA GLN A 201 -1.23 -14.41 8.90
C GLN A 201 -1.28 -15.19 10.23
N ASN A 202 -0.65 -14.68 11.28
CA ASN A 202 -0.31 -15.44 12.48
C ASN A 202 -0.89 -14.85 13.78
N GLY A 203 -1.68 -13.76 13.69
CA GLY A 203 -2.19 -13.09 14.88
C GLY A 203 -1.06 -12.54 15.75
N GLU A 204 -1.19 -12.64 17.06
CA GLU A 204 -0.14 -12.23 18.00
C GLU A 204 1.21 -12.91 17.78
N GLY A 205 1.21 -14.17 17.32
CA GLY A 205 2.43 -14.91 16.99
C GLY A 205 3.25 -14.25 15.86
N GLY A 206 2.64 -13.36 15.07
CA GLY A 206 3.29 -12.56 14.05
C GLY A 206 4.07 -11.35 14.58
N ILE A 207 3.97 -11.02 15.89
CA ILE A 207 4.59 -9.84 16.50
C ILE A 207 5.81 -10.29 17.30
N ARG A 208 7.00 -9.77 16.96
CA ARG A 208 8.26 -10.11 17.64
C ARG A 208 8.46 -9.33 18.92
N SER A 209 8.15 -8.02 18.90
CA SER A 209 8.39 -7.08 20.00
C SER A 209 7.21 -7.06 20.97
N GLU A 210 7.49 -7.16 22.29
CA GLU A 210 6.48 -7.00 23.34
C GLU A 210 5.89 -5.58 23.38
N GLU A 211 6.70 -4.58 23.04
CA GLU A 211 6.24 -3.19 22.97
C GLU A 211 5.17 -3.02 21.87
N LEU A 212 5.44 -3.55 20.67
CA LEU A 212 4.47 -3.50 19.55
C LEU A 212 3.23 -4.36 19.86
N ARG A 213 3.38 -5.49 20.52
CA ARG A 213 2.24 -6.31 20.98
C ARG A 213 1.30 -5.51 21.87
N ALA A 214 1.87 -4.82 22.88
CA ALA A 214 1.09 -3.96 23.76
C ALA A 214 0.44 -2.78 23.02
N GLN A 215 1.13 -2.21 22.03
CA GLN A 215 0.60 -1.13 21.20
C GLN A 215 -0.58 -1.59 20.33
N ILE A 216 -0.47 -2.77 19.69
CA ILE A 216 -1.52 -3.35 18.87
C ILE A 216 -2.74 -3.73 19.72
N GLN A 217 -2.54 -4.24 20.93
CA GLN A 217 -3.64 -4.49 21.87
C GLN A 217 -4.38 -3.20 22.22
N LYS A 218 -3.67 -2.10 22.48
CA LYS A 218 -4.29 -0.78 22.70
C LYS A 218 -5.04 -0.28 21.48
N ALA A 219 -4.51 -0.50 20.27
CA ALA A 219 -5.20 -0.16 19.03
C ALA A 219 -6.53 -0.90 18.89
N TYR A 220 -6.56 -2.19 19.21
CA TYR A 220 -7.81 -2.98 19.25
C TYR A 220 -8.83 -2.43 20.26
N GLU A 221 -8.37 -2.09 21.46
CA GLU A 221 -9.23 -1.54 22.52
C GLU A 221 -9.80 -0.17 22.12
N ALA A 222 -9.00 0.68 21.48
CA ALA A 222 -9.42 1.98 20.97
C ALA A 222 -10.44 1.82 19.82
N ASP A 223 -10.15 0.98 18.82
CA ASP A 223 -11.09 0.69 17.72
C ASP A 223 -12.43 0.13 18.22
N LYS A 224 -12.38 -0.68 19.27
CA LYS A 224 -13.57 -1.24 19.91
C LYS A 224 -14.37 -0.17 20.66
N ALA A 225 -13.69 0.71 21.38
CA ALA A 225 -14.32 1.83 22.09
C ALA A 225 -15.00 2.81 21.15
N ASP A 226 -14.39 3.05 19.97
CA ASP A 226 -14.91 3.91 18.92
C ASP A 226 -15.98 3.22 18.05
N GLY A 227 -16.30 1.95 18.32
CA GLY A 227 -17.28 1.18 17.56
C GLY A 227 -16.81 0.79 16.15
N ARG A 228 -15.51 0.89 15.86
CA ARG A 228 -14.92 0.52 14.56
C ARG A 228 -14.82 -0.99 14.36
N THR A 229 -14.81 -1.75 15.44
CA THR A 229 -14.85 -3.22 15.39
C THR A 229 -15.72 -3.82 16.47
N THR A 230 -16.43 -4.90 16.12
CA THR A 230 -17.13 -5.79 17.05
C THR A 230 -16.48 -7.18 17.08
N ALA A 231 -15.43 -7.39 16.30
CA ALA A 231 -14.73 -8.66 16.22
C ALA A 231 -14.00 -8.98 17.53
N ASP A 232 -13.77 -10.25 17.80
CA ASP A 232 -12.77 -10.66 18.77
C ASP A 232 -11.35 -10.29 18.30
N TYR A 233 -10.39 -10.33 19.22
CA TYR A 233 -9.03 -9.88 18.96
C TYR A 233 -8.35 -10.69 17.83
N ASP A 234 -8.53 -11.99 17.80
CA ASP A 234 -7.98 -12.87 16.78
C ASP A 234 -8.54 -12.55 15.38
N SER A 235 -9.85 -12.37 15.28
CA SER A 235 -10.52 -11.97 14.03
C SER A 235 -10.13 -10.58 13.59
N TYR A 236 -9.90 -9.65 14.52
CA TYR A 236 -9.39 -8.31 14.26
C TYR A 236 -7.98 -8.36 13.66
N LEU A 237 -7.05 -9.14 14.25
CA LEU A 237 -5.69 -9.30 13.75
C LEU A 237 -5.63 -9.94 12.36
N ARG A 238 -6.49 -10.92 12.06
CA ARG A 238 -6.56 -11.53 10.72
C ARG A 238 -6.88 -10.53 9.61
N ARG A 239 -7.55 -9.44 9.94
CA ARG A 239 -7.92 -8.38 9.00
C ARG A 239 -7.00 -7.17 9.07
N TRP A 240 -5.86 -7.30 9.73
CA TRP A 240 -4.90 -6.24 9.96
C TRP A 240 -4.32 -5.70 8.64
N LYS A 241 -4.58 -4.44 8.34
CA LYS A 241 -4.14 -3.73 7.14
C LYS A 241 -2.86 -2.93 7.39
N SER A 242 -2.74 -2.33 8.58
CA SER A 242 -1.69 -1.43 9.01
C SER A 242 -0.31 -2.12 9.16
N ASN A 243 0.73 -1.35 9.43
CA ASN A 243 2.04 -1.88 9.80
C ASN A 243 2.10 -2.33 11.28
N GLY A 244 3.29 -2.67 11.79
CA GLY A 244 3.49 -3.10 13.18
C GLY A 244 3.15 -2.05 14.24
N ARG A 245 3.03 -0.78 13.85
CA ARG A 245 2.64 0.33 14.74
C ARG A 245 1.18 0.77 14.62
N GLY A 246 0.39 0.07 13.81
CA GLY A 246 -1.00 0.43 13.58
C GLY A 246 -1.18 1.62 12.63
N VAL A 247 -0.21 1.88 11.75
CA VAL A 247 -0.28 2.92 10.72
C VAL A 247 -0.62 2.29 9.38
N ASP A 248 -1.66 2.79 8.73
CA ASP A 248 -1.99 2.44 7.34
C ASP A 248 -0.97 3.09 6.40
N LEU A 249 -0.03 2.30 5.91
CA LEU A 249 1.07 2.80 5.09
C LEU A 249 0.59 3.49 3.80
N ASN A 250 -0.57 3.11 3.28
CA ASN A 250 -1.13 3.74 2.08
C ASN A 250 -1.83 5.08 2.36
N HIS A 251 -1.78 5.57 3.60
CA HIS A 251 -2.13 6.92 4.02
C HIS A 251 -0.92 7.69 4.57
N ASN A 252 0.29 7.10 4.54
CA ASN A 252 1.47 7.66 5.19
C ASN A 252 2.44 8.40 4.24
N PHE A 253 2.05 8.62 2.97
CA PHE A 253 2.83 9.39 2.01
C PHE A 253 2.40 10.85 1.96
N ASP A 254 3.31 11.76 1.57
CA ASP A 254 3.01 13.18 1.39
C ASP A 254 2.30 13.44 0.04
N ALA A 255 1.06 13.00 -0.04
CA ALA A 255 0.20 13.12 -1.22
C ALA A 255 -1.13 13.87 -0.92
N GLY A 256 -1.05 14.90 -0.08
CA GLY A 256 -2.19 15.61 0.49
C GLY A 256 -2.52 15.12 1.90
N TRP A 257 -1.51 14.65 2.61
CA TRP A 257 -1.61 14.00 3.92
C TRP A 257 -2.38 14.83 4.96
N ASP A 258 -2.15 16.15 5.04
CA ASP A 258 -2.83 17.03 5.99
C ASP A 258 -4.36 17.02 5.82
N GLY A 259 -4.83 16.93 4.58
CA GLY A 259 -6.25 16.95 4.23
C GLY A 259 -6.97 15.60 4.36
N LEU A 260 -6.26 14.52 4.67
CA LEU A 260 -6.87 13.21 4.81
C LEU A 260 -7.71 13.11 6.09
N ASN A 261 -8.97 12.77 5.92
CA ASN A 261 -9.85 12.44 7.04
C ASN A 261 -9.66 10.97 7.41
N THR A 262 -8.92 10.69 8.46
CA THR A 262 -8.52 9.35 8.89
C THR A 262 -8.77 9.17 10.38
N VAL A 263 -8.53 7.94 10.87
CA VAL A 263 -8.57 7.64 12.31
C VAL A 263 -7.49 8.43 13.04
N ALA A 264 -7.77 8.88 14.26
CA ALA A 264 -6.89 9.74 15.05
C ALA A 264 -5.88 8.97 15.94
N HIS A 265 -5.89 7.65 15.92
CA HIS A 265 -5.04 6.78 16.76
C HIS A 265 -4.57 5.56 15.98
N PRO A 266 -3.52 4.85 16.43
CA PRO A 266 -3.12 3.57 15.85
C PRO A 266 -4.32 2.62 15.75
N SER A 267 -4.49 2.00 14.57
CA SER A 267 -5.67 1.19 14.23
C SER A 267 -5.29 0.09 13.26
N SER A 268 -6.16 -0.91 13.11
CA SER A 268 -5.97 -1.93 12.07
C SER A 268 -6.03 -1.38 10.65
N THR A 269 -6.61 -0.20 10.45
CA THR A 269 -6.77 0.46 9.15
C THR A 269 -6.96 1.98 9.33
N ASP A 270 -6.69 2.74 8.29
CA ASP A 270 -7.03 4.16 8.13
C ASP A 270 -6.34 5.15 9.10
N TYR A 271 -5.39 4.75 9.92
CA TYR A 271 -4.56 5.69 10.68
C TYR A 271 -3.35 6.11 9.84
N LYS A 272 -3.25 7.40 9.54
CA LYS A 272 -2.23 7.94 8.63
C LYS A 272 -0.85 8.17 9.28
N GLY A 273 -0.70 7.89 10.59
CA GLY A 273 0.49 8.20 11.36
C GLY A 273 0.53 9.63 11.88
N GLU A 274 1.62 10.02 12.52
CA GLU A 274 1.80 11.34 13.14
C GLU A 274 2.28 12.41 12.16
N SER A 275 2.90 11.98 11.07
CA SER A 275 3.36 12.86 9.98
C SER A 275 3.51 12.05 8.69
N PRO A 276 3.60 12.69 7.52
CA PRO A 276 3.99 12.00 6.28
C PRO A 276 5.33 11.29 6.49
N LEU A 277 5.44 10.08 5.98
CA LEU A 277 6.64 9.24 6.08
C LEU A 277 7.11 9.01 7.54
N SER A 278 6.18 8.99 8.51
CA SER A 278 6.51 8.65 9.90
C SER A 278 7.02 7.21 10.04
N GLU A 279 6.61 6.31 9.13
CA GLU A 279 6.93 4.89 9.24
C GLU A 279 8.21 4.50 8.50
N PRO A 280 8.99 3.55 9.05
CA PRO A 280 10.23 3.12 8.42
C PRO A 280 10.01 2.49 7.04
N GLU A 281 8.92 1.77 6.84
CA GLU A 281 8.53 1.14 5.58
C GLU A 281 8.25 2.21 4.50
N SER A 282 7.47 3.23 4.83
CA SER A 282 7.15 4.34 3.91
C SER A 282 8.40 5.13 3.55
N ARG A 283 9.28 5.43 4.53
CA ARG A 283 10.57 6.10 4.28
C ARG A 283 11.48 5.28 3.39
N ALA A 284 11.57 3.97 3.62
CA ALA A 284 12.40 3.08 2.83
C ALA A 284 11.94 3.06 1.37
N LEU A 285 10.63 2.94 1.13
CA LEU A 285 10.07 2.94 -0.22
C LEU A 285 10.21 4.30 -0.91
N ALA A 286 10.01 5.41 -0.19
CA ALA A 286 10.23 6.76 -0.70
C ALA A 286 11.71 7.00 -1.06
N SER A 287 12.64 6.61 -0.17
CA SER A 287 14.09 6.70 -0.42
C SER A 287 14.51 5.86 -1.63
N LEU A 288 13.99 4.64 -1.78
CA LEU A 288 14.21 3.80 -2.96
C LEU A 288 13.76 4.50 -4.24
N THR A 289 12.58 5.14 -4.19
CA THR A 289 12.01 5.85 -5.34
C THR A 289 12.87 7.04 -5.76
N ASP A 290 13.55 7.69 -4.83
CA ASP A 290 14.43 8.83 -5.11
C ASP A 290 15.83 8.41 -5.65
N GLN A 291 16.24 7.15 -5.42
CA GLN A 291 17.55 6.64 -5.82
C GLN A 291 17.64 6.26 -7.30
N TYR A 292 16.52 5.95 -7.95
CA TYR A 292 16.51 5.40 -9.31
C TYR A 292 15.58 6.18 -10.25
N PRO A 293 15.92 6.27 -11.55
CA PRO A 293 15.10 6.95 -12.56
C PRO A 293 13.92 6.05 -13.01
N PHE A 294 12.95 5.82 -12.12
CA PHE A 294 11.80 4.99 -12.45
C PHE A 294 10.96 5.59 -13.58
N ALA A 295 10.76 4.82 -14.64
CA ALA A 295 9.90 5.13 -15.78
C ALA A 295 8.47 4.64 -15.56
N ALA A 296 8.25 3.66 -14.68
CA ALA A 296 6.93 3.17 -14.28
C ALA A 296 7.00 2.52 -12.89
N CYS A 297 5.89 2.64 -12.12
CA CYS A 297 5.72 1.97 -10.84
C CYS A 297 4.39 1.22 -10.79
N ILE A 298 4.42 -0.05 -10.39
CA ILE A 298 3.27 -0.93 -10.26
C ILE A 298 3.10 -1.30 -8.80
N SER A 299 1.92 -1.02 -8.24
CA SER A 299 1.56 -1.38 -6.87
C SER A 299 0.55 -2.52 -6.89
N TYR A 300 0.91 -3.67 -6.34
CA TYR A 300 -0.02 -4.78 -6.16
C TYR A 300 -0.73 -4.67 -4.81
N HIS A 301 -2.04 -4.66 -4.88
CA HIS A 301 -2.99 -4.63 -3.77
C HIS A 301 -4.01 -5.77 -3.87
N ALA A 302 -4.93 -5.86 -2.94
CA ALA A 302 -6.11 -6.70 -2.95
C ALA A 302 -7.21 -6.05 -2.09
N MET A 303 -8.49 -6.02 -2.56
CA MET A 303 -9.04 -6.82 -3.63
C MET A 303 -10.04 -6.02 -4.49
N GLY A 304 -10.44 -6.58 -5.63
CA GLY A 304 -11.52 -5.99 -6.44
C GLY A 304 -11.47 -6.36 -7.92
N GLN A 305 -10.35 -6.88 -8.43
CA GLN A 305 -10.08 -7.06 -9.86
C GLN A 305 -10.22 -5.74 -10.63
N VAL A 306 -9.66 -4.67 -10.06
CA VAL A 306 -9.68 -3.32 -10.62
C VAL A 306 -8.27 -2.75 -10.72
N ILE A 307 -8.11 -1.73 -11.57
CA ILE A 307 -6.85 -1.00 -11.74
C ILE A 307 -7.13 0.48 -11.49
N TYR A 308 -6.55 1.03 -10.41
CA TYR A 308 -6.57 2.46 -10.16
C TYR A 308 -5.36 3.11 -10.83
N TRP A 309 -5.61 4.06 -11.72
CA TRP A 309 -4.57 4.70 -12.52
C TRP A 309 -4.41 6.20 -12.23
N ASP A 310 -5.39 6.82 -11.62
CA ASP A 310 -5.46 8.26 -11.46
C ASP A 310 -5.36 8.73 -10.01
N THR A 311 -5.12 10.01 -9.84
CA THR A 311 -5.25 10.78 -8.60
C THR A 311 -5.52 12.24 -8.96
N GLU A 312 -6.08 13.00 -8.04
CA GLU A 312 -6.22 14.45 -8.20
C GLU A 312 -4.84 15.10 -8.44
N ASN A 313 -4.74 15.93 -9.48
CA ASN A 313 -3.49 16.58 -9.92
C ASN A 313 -2.38 15.60 -10.37
N ASN A 314 -2.75 14.51 -11.02
CA ASN A 314 -1.82 13.56 -11.63
C ASN A 314 -1.00 14.23 -12.74
N ARG A 315 0.31 14.33 -12.55
CA ARG A 315 1.24 14.92 -13.54
C ARG A 315 1.64 13.92 -14.64
N LYS A 316 1.23 12.65 -14.53
CA LYS A 316 1.49 11.56 -15.48
C LYS A 316 0.20 10.87 -15.92
N GLU A 317 -0.88 11.62 -16.01
CA GLU A 317 -2.23 11.15 -16.32
C GLU A 317 -2.26 10.25 -17.57
N THR A 318 -1.82 10.76 -18.71
CA THR A 318 -1.83 10.02 -20.00
C THR A 318 -1.04 8.70 -19.87
N ALA A 319 0.21 8.77 -19.41
CA ALA A 319 1.06 7.59 -19.30
C ALA A 319 0.53 6.56 -18.30
N SER A 320 -0.02 7.00 -17.17
CA SER A 320 -0.64 6.10 -16.19
C SER A 320 -1.88 5.42 -16.73
N ARG A 321 -2.70 6.15 -17.49
CA ARG A 321 -3.89 5.61 -18.14
C ARG A 321 -3.56 4.59 -19.22
N GLU A 322 -2.63 4.91 -20.11
CA GLU A 322 -2.14 3.98 -21.14
C GLU A 322 -1.62 2.67 -20.54
N LEU A 323 -0.82 2.78 -19.48
CA LEU A 323 -0.32 1.63 -18.77
C LEU A 323 -1.45 0.79 -18.16
N ALA A 324 -2.44 1.42 -17.54
CA ALA A 324 -3.62 0.75 -16.99
C ALA A 324 -4.43 0.03 -18.08
N GLU A 325 -4.63 0.66 -19.23
CA GLU A 325 -5.35 0.10 -20.37
C GLU A 325 -4.64 -1.13 -20.96
N LEU A 326 -3.30 -1.09 -21.06
CA LEU A 326 -2.52 -2.25 -21.52
C LEU A 326 -2.62 -3.43 -20.56
N VAL A 327 -2.53 -3.17 -19.25
CA VAL A 327 -2.65 -4.20 -18.23
C VAL A 327 -4.07 -4.76 -18.17
N SER A 328 -5.09 -3.89 -18.18
CA SER A 328 -6.52 -4.26 -18.20
C SER A 328 -6.86 -5.16 -19.37
N LYS A 329 -6.37 -4.85 -20.57
CA LYS A 329 -6.58 -5.64 -21.78
C LYS A 329 -6.05 -7.08 -21.64
N ASN A 330 -5.01 -7.27 -20.81
CA ASN A 330 -4.45 -8.60 -20.56
C ASN A 330 -5.17 -9.36 -19.45
N ASN A 331 -5.43 -8.70 -18.31
CA ASN A 331 -5.95 -9.38 -17.11
C ASN A 331 -7.48 -9.30 -16.97
N GLY A 332 -8.14 -8.45 -17.76
CA GLY A 332 -9.60 -8.27 -17.74
C GLY A 332 -10.10 -7.44 -16.55
N TYR A 333 -9.23 -6.76 -15.83
CA TYR A 333 -9.62 -5.95 -14.68
C TYR A 333 -10.21 -4.62 -15.13
N GLN A 334 -11.22 -4.14 -14.41
CA GLN A 334 -11.83 -2.84 -14.66
C GLN A 334 -10.85 -1.70 -14.35
N ILE A 335 -10.82 -0.67 -15.20
CA ILE A 335 -10.04 0.53 -14.95
C ILE A 335 -10.91 1.54 -14.21
N LEU A 336 -10.42 2.07 -13.09
CA LEU A 336 -11.11 3.08 -12.30
C LEU A 336 -10.20 4.29 -12.06
N GLY A 337 -10.78 5.48 -12.20
CA GLY A 337 -10.19 6.71 -11.70
C GLY A 337 -10.37 6.81 -10.17
N SER A 338 -9.53 7.61 -9.53
CA SER A 338 -9.56 7.84 -8.08
C SER A 338 -9.14 9.27 -7.78
N LYS A 339 -9.74 9.88 -6.75
CA LYS A 339 -9.25 11.16 -6.21
C LYS A 339 -7.94 11.01 -5.44
N GLY A 340 -7.54 9.77 -5.16
CA GLY A 340 -6.41 9.41 -4.34
C GLY A 340 -6.77 9.30 -2.86
N VAL A 341 -5.96 8.53 -2.15
CA VAL A 341 -6.11 8.27 -0.71
C VAL A 341 -4.86 8.66 0.09
N GLY A 342 -3.91 9.36 -0.56
CA GLY A 342 -2.65 9.73 0.06
C GLY A 342 -1.61 8.61 0.06
N GLY A 343 -1.77 7.61 -0.81
CA GLY A 343 -0.92 6.45 -0.90
C GLY A 343 0.31 6.65 -1.79
N TYR A 344 1.10 5.56 -1.91
CA TYR A 344 2.32 5.55 -2.69
C TYR A 344 2.10 5.97 -4.16
N LYS A 345 1.08 5.39 -4.83
CA LYS A 345 0.73 5.74 -6.22
C LYS A 345 0.43 7.24 -6.35
N ASP A 346 -0.35 7.79 -5.45
CA ASP A 346 -0.73 9.21 -5.48
C ASP A 346 0.50 10.11 -5.28
N TRP A 347 1.38 9.73 -4.36
CA TRP A 347 2.61 10.46 -4.07
C TRP A 347 3.54 10.50 -5.29
N ILE A 348 3.79 9.37 -5.96
CA ILE A 348 4.67 9.35 -7.15
C ILE A 348 4.09 10.12 -8.34
N GLN A 349 2.77 10.22 -8.45
CA GLN A 349 2.08 10.93 -9.53
C GLN A 349 1.98 12.45 -9.31
N LYS A 350 1.98 12.90 -8.04
CA LYS A 350 1.84 14.33 -7.68
C LYS A 350 3.16 15.07 -7.55
N ARG A 351 4.25 14.37 -7.25
CA ARG A 351 5.58 14.97 -7.01
C ARG A 351 6.13 15.69 -8.26
N GLU A 352 7.15 16.55 -8.08
CA GLU A 352 7.77 17.30 -9.17
C GLU A 352 8.34 16.38 -10.25
N ASN A 353 9.14 15.40 -9.87
CA ASN A 353 9.62 14.33 -10.74
C ASN A 353 8.60 13.18 -10.76
N ALA A 354 7.41 13.46 -11.26
CA ALA A 354 6.31 12.50 -11.27
C ALA A 354 6.63 11.27 -12.12
N ILE A 355 6.16 10.11 -11.63
CA ILE A 355 6.37 8.81 -12.25
C ILE A 355 5.00 8.23 -12.62
N PRO A 356 4.82 7.70 -13.84
CA PRO A 356 3.62 6.94 -14.18
C PRO A 356 3.43 5.75 -13.25
N GLY A 357 2.22 5.57 -12.72
CA GLY A 357 1.97 4.48 -11.80
C GLY A 357 0.53 3.99 -11.83
N ILE A 358 0.34 2.72 -11.52
CA ILE A 358 -0.97 2.09 -11.35
C ILE A 358 -1.00 1.24 -10.10
N THR A 359 -2.20 1.10 -9.53
CA THR A 359 -2.49 0.11 -8.50
C THR A 359 -3.34 -1.00 -9.10
N ILE A 360 -2.91 -2.26 -8.93
CA ILE A 360 -3.62 -3.44 -9.39
C ILE A 360 -4.20 -4.16 -8.19
N GLU A 361 -5.50 -4.15 -8.04
CA GLU A 361 -6.26 -4.85 -6.99
C GLU A 361 -6.56 -6.28 -7.45
N VAL A 362 -5.78 -7.25 -6.99
CA VAL A 362 -6.00 -8.66 -7.35
C VAL A 362 -7.06 -9.29 -6.45
N GLY A 363 -7.63 -10.42 -6.88
CA GLY A 363 -8.62 -11.16 -6.11
C GLY A 363 -10.02 -10.56 -6.18
N LYS A 364 -11.02 -11.36 -5.75
CA LYS A 364 -12.42 -10.99 -5.97
C LYS A 364 -13.30 -11.10 -4.73
N SER A 365 -13.04 -12.08 -3.87
CA SER A 365 -14.06 -12.51 -2.91
C SER A 365 -13.94 -11.86 -1.54
N THR A 366 -12.73 -11.85 -0.96
CA THR A 366 -12.47 -11.38 0.41
C THR A 366 -11.07 -10.81 0.55
N CYS A 367 -10.81 -10.07 1.61
CA CYS A 367 -9.45 -9.70 2.00
C CYS A 367 -9.25 -10.03 3.50
N PRO A 368 -8.31 -10.92 3.85
CA PRO A 368 -7.34 -11.62 2.97
C PRO A 368 -8.02 -12.44 1.87
N VAL A 369 -7.37 -12.46 0.70
CA VAL A 369 -7.89 -13.22 -0.46
C VAL A 369 -7.75 -14.71 -0.22
N ASN A 370 -8.78 -15.47 -0.52
CA ASN A 370 -8.74 -16.93 -0.38
C ASN A 370 -7.71 -17.51 -1.36
N PHE A 371 -6.83 -18.36 -0.85
CA PHE A 371 -5.76 -18.97 -1.65
C PHE A 371 -6.30 -19.83 -2.82
N SER A 372 -7.54 -20.32 -2.75
CA SER A 372 -8.18 -21.01 -3.87
C SER A 372 -8.31 -20.16 -5.14
N GLU A 373 -8.19 -18.82 -5.04
CA GLU A 373 -8.18 -17.93 -6.18
C GLU A 373 -6.80 -17.84 -6.87
N TYR A 374 -5.73 -18.35 -6.26
CA TYR A 374 -4.34 -18.10 -6.67
C TYR A 374 -4.07 -18.48 -8.13
N GLU A 375 -4.51 -19.63 -8.59
CA GLU A 375 -4.33 -20.06 -9.97
C GLU A 375 -4.96 -19.10 -10.98
N THR A 376 -6.09 -18.52 -10.63
CA THR A 376 -6.75 -17.49 -11.46
C THR A 376 -5.95 -16.20 -11.43
N LEU A 377 -5.49 -15.77 -10.25
CA LEU A 377 -4.65 -14.57 -10.08
C LEU A 377 -3.37 -14.69 -10.89
N TRP A 378 -2.70 -15.85 -10.80
CA TRP A 378 -1.50 -16.11 -11.59
C TRP A 378 -1.76 -15.97 -13.10
N LYS A 379 -2.79 -16.64 -13.62
CA LYS A 379 -3.14 -16.56 -15.05
C LYS A 379 -3.43 -15.14 -15.52
N GLN A 380 -4.09 -14.35 -14.68
CA GLN A 380 -4.44 -12.96 -14.98
C GLN A 380 -3.23 -12.02 -14.95
N ASN A 381 -2.26 -12.26 -14.05
CA ASN A 381 -1.20 -11.29 -13.77
C ASN A 381 0.21 -11.71 -14.20
N ARG A 382 0.41 -12.95 -14.65
CA ARG A 382 1.74 -13.49 -15.03
C ARG A 382 2.43 -12.73 -16.17
N ALA A 383 1.65 -12.09 -17.04
CA ALA A 383 2.17 -11.32 -18.18
C ALA A 383 2.49 -9.86 -17.82
N VAL A 384 2.00 -9.36 -16.68
CA VAL A 384 2.10 -7.93 -16.32
C VAL A 384 3.54 -7.42 -16.34
N PRO A 385 4.56 -8.13 -15.82
CA PRO A 385 5.93 -7.63 -15.90
C PRO A 385 6.40 -7.44 -17.35
N GLY A 386 6.13 -8.39 -18.23
CA GLY A 386 6.48 -8.28 -19.65
C GLY A 386 5.79 -7.09 -20.33
N ILE A 387 4.50 -6.88 -20.04
CA ILE A 387 3.72 -5.73 -20.56
C ILE A 387 4.34 -4.40 -20.14
N VAL A 388 4.70 -4.27 -18.87
CA VAL A 388 5.29 -3.03 -18.33
C VAL A 388 6.70 -2.80 -18.90
N ILE A 389 7.51 -3.85 -19.02
CA ILE A 389 8.84 -3.76 -19.66
C ILE A 389 8.68 -3.29 -21.11
N GLU A 390 7.79 -3.90 -21.89
CA GLU A 390 7.54 -3.52 -23.28
C GLU A 390 7.06 -2.06 -23.37
N TYR A 391 6.11 -1.65 -22.52
CA TYR A 391 5.64 -0.27 -22.45
C TYR A 391 6.79 0.71 -22.23
N VAL A 392 7.63 0.46 -21.22
CA VAL A 392 8.76 1.34 -20.89
C VAL A 392 9.81 1.39 -21.99
N LEU A 393 10.01 0.30 -22.73
CA LEU A 393 10.95 0.26 -23.86
C LEU A 393 10.47 1.03 -25.09
N THR A 394 9.15 1.17 -25.25
CA THR A 394 8.55 1.80 -26.44
C THR A 394 8.11 3.25 -26.23
N HIS A 395 8.10 3.73 -24.97
CA HIS A 395 7.75 5.09 -24.56
C HIS A 395 8.90 5.76 -23.78
#